data_533ae4313d4b9a4f3efe749885482095
#
_entry.id   533ae4313d4b9a4f3efe749885482095
#
_cell.length_a   1.000
_cell.length_b   1.000
_cell.length_c   1.000
_cell.angle_alpha   90.00
_cell.angle_beta   90.00
_cell.angle_gamma   90.00
#
_symmetry.space_group_name_H-M   'P 1'
#
loop_
_entity.id
_entity.type
_entity.pdbx_description
1 polymer ?
#
loop_
_entity_poly.entity_id
_entity_poly.type
_entity_poly.pdbx_seq_one_letter_code
_entity_poly.pdbx_strand_id
1 'polypeptide(L)'
;SDVYKRQIWVTESGTTTKLVFSGDIGNQHQPIIKDPTTIRDADYVFMESTYGDRSHGPRPDYVGELSRILQRTFDRGGNVVIPSFAVGRTQELLYFIREIKKEGLVTGHGNFPVYIDSPLAIEATRIFKDTDPDCFDEDTRALLAQGIDPIQFPGLQVSVTSDESRMINADRVPKVIISASGMCEAGRIPVSYTHL
;
A
#
# COMPACT_ATOMS: atom_id res chain seq x y z
N SER A 1 4.18 -0.78 11.14
CA SER A 1 3.19 -1.65 11.82
C SER A 1 3.35 -1.68 13.34
N ASP A 2 4.50 -1.30 13.89
CA ASP A 2 4.74 -1.31 15.35
C ASP A 2 4.02 -0.19 16.13
N VAL A 3 3.41 0.76 15.44
CA VAL A 3 2.70 1.88 16.07
C VAL A 3 1.53 1.41 16.95
N TYR A 4 0.94 0.27 16.64
CA TYR A 4 -0.22 -0.27 17.36
C TYR A 4 0.11 -1.34 18.39
N LYS A 5 1.32 -1.90 18.39
CA LYS A 5 1.77 -2.81 19.43
C LYS A 5 2.17 -2.03 20.68
N ARG A 6 1.55 -2.37 21.79
CA ARG A 6 1.86 -1.72 23.06
C ARG A 6 2.29 -2.75 24.09
N GLN A 7 3.39 -2.44 24.78
CA GLN A 7 3.84 -3.18 25.94
C GLN A 7 3.70 -2.26 27.15
N ILE A 8 3.02 -2.73 28.18
CA ILE A 8 2.77 -1.98 29.42
C ILE A 8 3.28 -2.82 30.57
N TRP A 9 4.09 -2.24 31.42
CA TRP A 9 4.56 -2.84 32.68
C TRP A 9 3.80 -2.18 33.83
N VAL A 10 3.09 -3.00 34.58
CA VAL A 10 2.35 -2.58 35.79
C VAL A 10 3.03 -3.16 37.00
N THR A 11 3.47 -2.30 37.93
CA THR A 11 4.10 -2.75 39.18
C THR A 11 3.14 -2.47 40.32
N GLU A 12 2.76 -3.53 41.04
CA GLU A 12 1.93 -3.47 42.23
C GLU A 12 2.51 -4.36 43.31
N SER A 13 2.65 -3.83 44.51
CA SER A 13 3.16 -4.56 45.67
C SER A 13 4.49 -5.28 45.42
N GLY A 14 5.37 -4.68 44.62
CA GLY A 14 6.69 -5.22 44.28
C GLY A 14 6.69 -6.29 43.17
N THR A 15 5.52 -6.63 42.61
CA THR A 15 5.42 -7.55 41.48
C THR A 15 5.15 -6.74 40.20
N THR A 16 5.93 -6.99 39.14
CA THR A 16 5.74 -6.35 37.83
C THR A 16 5.09 -7.33 36.87
N THR A 17 3.98 -6.92 36.28
CA THR A 17 3.23 -7.67 35.27
C THR A 17 3.37 -7.00 33.92
N LYS A 18 3.69 -7.76 32.88
CA LYS A 18 3.84 -7.29 31.51
C LYS A 18 2.59 -7.63 30.69
N LEU A 19 1.91 -6.59 30.25
CA LEU A 19 0.74 -6.67 29.37
C LEU A 19 1.16 -6.35 27.94
N VAL A 20 0.70 -7.12 26.98
CA VAL A 20 0.95 -6.92 25.54
C VAL A 20 -0.36 -6.78 24.79
N PHE A 21 -0.47 -5.72 24.02
CA PHE A 21 -1.58 -5.47 23.10
C PHE A 21 -1.03 -5.54 21.68
N SER A 22 -1.49 -6.49 20.86
CA SER A 22 -0.95 -6.70 19.52
C SER A 22 -1.37 -5.59 18.54
N GLY A 23 -2.54 -4.98 18.73
CA GLY A 23 -3.19 -4.26 17.64
C GLY A 23 -3.40 -5.20 16.44
N ASP A 24 -3.44 -4.63 15.25
CA ASP A 24 -3.48 -5.39 14.00
C ASP A 24 -2.07 -5.92 13.69
N ILE A 25 -1.94 -7.23 13.60
CA ILE A 25 -0.66 -7.88 13.27
C ILE A 25 -0.55 -7.96 11.75
N GLY A 26 0.39 -7.19 11.17
CA GLY A 26 0.67 -7.23 9.73
C GLY A 26 1.36 -8.54 9.32
N ASN A 27 1.30 -8.83 8.02
CA ASN A 27 2.01 -9.95 7.42
C ASN A 27 3.53 -9.73 7.45
N GLN A 28 4.29 -10.83 7.44
CA GLN A 28 5.74 -10.79 7.24
C GLN A 28 6.07 -10.59 5.75
N HIS A 29 7.28 -10.10 5.49
CA HIS A 29 7.81 -9.88 4.14
C HIS A 29 6.95 -8.98 3.25
N GLN A 30 6.29 -8.02 3.84
CA GLN A 30 5.62 -6.95 3.08
C GLN A 30 6.70 -6.05 2.46
N PRO A 31 6.55 -5.61 1.19
CA PRO A 31 7.50 -4.69 0.62
C PRO A 31 7.48 -3.36 1.36
N ILE A 32 8.59 -2.66 1.32
CA ILE A 32 8.80 -1.32 1.83
C ILE A 32 9.02 -1.27 3.34
N ILE A 33 8.17 -1.89 4.13
CA ILE A 33 8.22 -1.79 5.59
C ILE A 33 8.91 -2.99 6.22
N LYS A 34 9.64 -2.73 7.29
CA LYS A 34 10.30 -3.76 8.10
C LYS A 34 9.28 -4.73 8.70
N ASP A 35 9.67 -5.99 8.78
CA ASP A 35 8.84 -7.02 9.41
C ASP A 35 8.49 -6.69 10.87
N PRO A 36 7.32 -7.11 11.34
CA PRO A 36 6.91 -6.91 12.72
C PRO A 36 7.89 -7.57 13.71
N THR A 37 8.27 -6.85 14.75
CA THR A 37 9.10 -7.38 15.82
C THR A 37 8.32 -8.40 16.67
N THR A 38 8.87 -9.58 16.88
CA THR A 38 8.27 -10.59 17.74
C THR A 38 8.46 -10.25 19.20
N ILE A 39 7.40 -10.25 19.98
CA ILE A 39 7.44 -10.14 21.44
C ILE A 39 7.43 -11.56 22.01
N ARG A 40 8.48 -11.94 22.74
CA ARG A 40 8.69 -13.34 23.18
C ARG A 40 8.19 -13.65 24.58
N ASP A 41 7.99 -12.62 25.41
CA ASP A 41 7.60 -12.75 26.80
C ASP A 41 6.48 -11.77 27.14
N ALA A 42 5.45 -12.25 27.79
CA ALA A 42 4.35 -11.46 28.34
C ALA A 42 3.60 -12.29 29.39
N ASP A 43 3.10 -11.64 30.43
CA ASP A 43 2.21 -12.29 31.39
C ASP A 43 0.78 -12.36 30.85
N TYR A 44 0.34 -11.32 30.13
CA TYR A 44 -0.95 -11.27 29.46
C TYR A 44 -0.83 -10.72 28.06
N VAL A 45 -1.54 -11.35 27.10
CA VAL A 45 -1.60 -10.95 25.69
C VAL A 45 -3.02 -10.67 25.29
N PHE A 46 -3.25 -9.48 24.72
CA PHE A 46 -4.50 -9.09 24.07
C PHE A 46 -4.23 -8.98 22.58
N MET A 47 -4.84 -9.85 21.78
CA MET A 47 -4.60 -9.90 20.33
C MET A 47 -5.91 -10.01 19.56
N GLU A 48 -5.89 -9.48 18.33
CA GLU A 48 -7.00 -9.68 17.39
C GLU A 48 -7.09 -11.15 16.95
N SER A 49 -8.24 -11.55 16.43
CA SER A 49 -8.52 -12.92 15.99
C SER A 49 -9.36 -12.96 14.71
N THR A 50 -9.26 -11.95 13.88
CA THR A 50 -10.07 -11.79 12.66
C THR A 50 -9.98 -12.99 11.72
N TYR A 51 -8.78 -13.52 11.56
CA TYR A 51 -8.50 -14.73 10.77
C TYR A 51 -7.98 -15.89 11.63
N GLY A 52 -8.36 -15.96 12.90
CA GLY A 52 -7.89 -16.98 13.84
C GLY A 52 -8.32 -18.41 13.49
N ASP A 53 -9.30 -18.57 12.63
CA ASP A 53 -9.86 -19.86 12.19
C ASP A 53 -9.30 -20.36 10.85
N ARG A 54 -8.42 -19.59 10.18
CA ARG A 54 -7.93 -19.93 8.83
C ARG A 54 -6.55 -19.36 8.53
N SER A 55 -5.87 -19.98 7.58
CA SER A 55 -4.60 -19.53 7.03
C SER A 55 -4.81 -18.88 5.66
N HIS A 56 -4.02 -17.82 5.39
CA HIS A 56 -4.00 -17.13 4.09
C HIS A 56 -3.16 -17.93 3.12
N GLY A 57 -3.11 -18.96 2.72
CA GLY A 57 -2.34 -19.64 1.68
C GLY A 57 -0.95 -19.05 1.36
N PRO A 58 -0.27 -19.58 0.38
CA PRO A 58 1.01 -19.01 -0.05
C PRO A 58 0.83 -17.61 -0.64
N ARG A 59 1.83 -16.76 -0.45
CA ARG A 59 1.83 -15.39 -0.96
C ARG A 59 1.75 -15.39 -2.49
N PRO A 60 0.80 -14.67 -3.11
CA PRO A 60 0.70 -14.57 -4.55
C PRO A 60 1.88 -13.79 -5.16
N ASP A 61 2.17 -14.05 -6.42
CA ASP A 61 3.03 -13.19 -7.25
C ASP A 61 2.26 -11.90 -7.62
N TYR A 62 2.27 -10.91 -6.73
CA TYR A 62 1.54 -9.66 -6.93
C TYR A 62 1.99 -8.89 -8.17
N VAL A 63 3.28 -8.87 -8.46
CA VAL A 63 3.85 -8.17 -9.63
C VAL A 63 3.39 -8.84 -10.92
N GLY A 64 3.53 -10.17 -11.01
CA GLY A 64 3.11 -10.92 -12.19
C GLY A 64 1.58 -10.90 -12.39
N GLU A 65 0.79 -11.04 -11.32
CA GLU A 65 -0.66 -10.96 -11.39
C GLU A 65 -1.14 -9.57 -11.85
N LEU A 66 -0.62 -8.51 -11.23
CA LEU A 66 -0.97 -7.15 -11.58
C LEU A 66 -0.55 -6.81 -13.01
N SER A 67 0.64 -7.20 -13.44
CA SER A 67 1.10 -6.96 -14.82
C SER A 67 0.19 -7.62 -15.86
N ARG A 68 -0.29 -8.84 -15.60
CA ARG A 68 -1.24 -9.54 -16.49
C ARG A 68 -2.60 -8.82 -16.57
N ILE A 69 -3.09 -8.31 -15.43
CA ILE A 69 -4.35 -7.53 -15.40
C ILE A 69 -4.17 -6.22 -16.18
N LEU A 70 -3.07 -5.50 -15.97
CA LEU A 70 -2.76 -4.26 -16.67
C LEU A 70 -2.67 -4.50 -18.17
N GLN A 71 -1.87 -5.47 -18.62
CA GLN A 71 -1.71 -5.80 -20.02
C GLN A 71 -3.06 -6.08 -20.69
N ARG A 72 -3.82 -7.04 -20.14
CA ARG A 72 -5.12 -7.45 -20.70
C ARG A 72 -6.12 -6.29 -20.78
N THR A 73 -6.11 -5.40 -19.78
CA THR A 73 -7.05 -4.27 -19.72
C THR A 73 -6.66 -3.18 -20.71
N PHE A 74 -5.37 -2.86 -20.77
CA PHE A 74 -4.86 -1.83 -21.68
C PHE A 74 -4.97 -2.25 -23.15
N ASP A 75 -4.75 -3.54 -23.48
CA ASP A 75 -4.94 -4.09 -24.83
C ASP A 75 -6.37 -3.93 -25.34
N ARG A 76 -7.34 -3.78 -24.43
CA ARG A 76 -8.74 -3.51 -24.73
C ARG A 76 -9.09 -2.01 -24.70
N GLY A 77 -8.11 -1.13 -24.48
CA GLY A 77 -8.31 0.30 -24.31
C GLY A 77 -8.98 0.72 -23.01
N GLY A 78 -9.02 -0.18 -22.00
CA GLY A 78 -9.67 0.09 -20.72
C GLY A 78 -8.72 0.66 -19.66
N ASN A 79 -9.30 1.14 -18.56
CA ASN A 79 -8.58 1.62 -17.38
C ASN A 79 -8.62 0.57 -16.25
N VAL A 80 -7.60 0.56 -15.40
CA VAL A 80 -7.58 -0.25 -14.19
C VAL A 80 -7.82 0.65 -12.98
N VAL A 81 -8.95 0.44 -12.30
CA VAL A 81 -9.31 1.15 -11.07
C VAL A 81 -9.04 0.25 -9.88
N ILE A 82 -8.23 0.73 -8.94
CA ILE A 82 -7.82 -0.02 -7.76
C ILE A 82 -8.34 0.69 -6.50
N PRO A 83 -9.35 0.12 -5.81
CA PRO A 83 -9.77 0.63 -4.51
C PRO A 83 -8.65 0.38 -3.50
N SER A 84 -8.27 1.41 -2.76
CA SER A 84 -7.15 1.32 -1.84
C SER A 84 -7.33 2.18 -0.60
N PHE A 85 -6.86 1.67 0.54
CA PHE A 85 -6.66 2.50 1.72
C PHE A 85 -5.52 3.50 1.47
N ALA A 86 -5.68 4.70 2.01
CA ALA A 86 -4.73 5.79 1.80
C ALA A 86 -3.34 5.49 2.38
N VAL A 87 -3.28 4.75 3.48
CA VAL A 87 -2.05 4.41 4.20
C VAL A 87 -1.73 2.93 4.03
N GLY A 88 -0.50 2.61 3.74
CA GLY A 88 0.05 1.26 3.58
C GLY A 88 -0.23 0.69 2.19
N ARG A 89 -1.48 0.32 1.89
CA ARG A 89 -1.83 -0.36 0.63
C ARG A 89 -1.54 0.48 -0.62
N THR A 90 -1.78 1.78 -0.59
CA THR A 90 -1.46 2.64 -1.72
C THR A 90 0.04 2.65 -2.00
N GLN A 91 0.88 2.78 -1.00
CA GLN A 91 2.34 2.80 -1.15
C GLN A 91 2.87 1.43 -1.65
N GLU A 92 2.32 0.34 -1.16
CA GLU A 92 2.65 -1.01 -1.63
C GLU A 92 2.30 -1.20 -3.12
N LEU A 93 1.12 -0.72 -3.57
CA LEU A 93 0.73 -0.73 -4.98
C LEU A 93 1.67 0.10 -5.85
N LEU A 94 2.08 1.27 -5.39
CA LEU A 94 3.06 2.11 -6.10
C LEU A 94 4.40 1.40 -6.26
N TYR A 95 4.86 0.70 -5.23
CA TYR A 95 6.08 -0.12 -5.30
C TYR A 95 5.95 -1.21 -6.36
N PHE A 96 4.87 -1.99 -6.38
CA PHE A 96 4.66 -3.02 -7.39
C PHE A 96 4.57 -2.45 -8.81
N ILE A 97 3.87 -1.33 -9.00
CA ILE A 97 3.76 -0.68 -10.31
C ILE A 97 5.11 -0.14 -10.78
N ARG A 98 5.93 0.38 -9.86
CA ARG A 98 7.30 0.79 -10.16
C ARG A 98 8.12 -0.40 -10.67
N GLU A 99 8.07 -1.56 -10.01
CA GLU A 99 8.78 -2.76 -10.47
C GLU A 99 8.25 -3.23 -11.83
N ILE A 100 6.94 -3.24 -12.05
CA ILE A 100 6.32 -3.57 -13.36
C ILE A 100 6.87 -2.68 -14.48
N LYS A 101 6.96 -1.36 -14.22
CA LYS A 101 7.49 -0.40 -15.20
C LYS A 101 8.99 -0.56 -15.42
N LYS A 102 9.75 -0.75 -14.35
CA LYS A 102 11.21 -0.96 -14.40
C LYS A 102 11.59 -2.20 -15.22
N GLU A 103 10.87 -3.31 -15.01
CA GLU A 103 11.10 -4.57 -15.70
C GLU A 103 10.40 -4.63 -17.08
N GLY A 104 9.62 -3.61 -17.45
CA GLY A 104 8.91 -3.56 -18.73
C GLY A 104 7.88 -4.68 -18.93
N LEU A 105 7.22 -5.11 -17.85
CA LEU A 105 6.31 -6.25 -17.88
C LEU A 105 4.99 -5.98 -18.61
N VAL A 106 4.67 -4.71 -18.87
CA VAL A 106 3.53 -4.30 -19.69
C VAL A 106 4.06 -3.73 -21.00
N THR A 107 3.75 -4.39 -22.11
CA THR A 107 4.28 -4.07 -23.43
C THR A 107 3.28 -3.35 -24.32
N GLY A 108 3.76 -2.52 -25.27
CA GLY A 108 2.89 -1.81 -26.21
C GLY A 108 2.19 -0.58 -25.66
N HIS A 109 2.25 -0.32 -24.37
CA HIS A 109 1.56 0.80 -23.71
C HIS A 109 2.52 1.88 -23.14
N GLY A 110 3.82 1.74 -23.39
CA GLY A 110 4.86 2.70 -23.04
C GLY A 110 4.85 3.06 -21.55
N ASN A 111 4.96 4.35 -21.27
CA ASN A 111 4.92 4.87 -19.92
C ASN A 111 3.48 5.23 -19.50
N PHE A 112 2.61 4.22 -19.36
CA PHE A 112 1.21 4.42 -18.99
C PHE A 112 1.05 5.29 -17.72
N PRO A 113 0.04 6.19 -17.68
CA PRO A 113 -0.21 7.04 -16.51
C PRO A 113 -0.73 6.24 -15.32
N VAL A 114 -0.34 6.66 -14.12
CA VAL A 114 -0.84 6.15 -12.84
C VAL A 114 -1.28 7.32 -11.98
N TYR A 115 -2.51 7.32 -11.52
CA TYR A 115 -3.06 8.40 -10.73
C TYR A 115 -3.31 7.95 -9.29
N ILE A 116 -2.84 8.76 -8.32
CA ILE A 116 -3.32 8.71 -6.94
C ILE A 116 -4.48 9.70 -6.84
N ASP A 117 -5.71 9.18 -6.90
CA ASP A 117 -6.93 9.99 -6.81
C ASP A 117 -7.49 9.97 -5.38
N SER A 118 -6.70 10.46 -4.44
CA SER A 118 -7.04 10.55 -3.02
C SER A 118 -6.14 11.56 -2.31
N PRO A 119 -6.66 12.71 -1.87
CA PRO A 119 -5.87 13.69 -1.12
C PRO A 119 -5.17 13.10 0.11
N LEU A 120 -5.87 12.23 0.85
CA LEU A 120 -5.29 11.57 2.03
C LEU A 120 -4.16 10.61 1.65
N ALA A 121 -4.28 9.89 0.53
CA ALA A 121 -3.22 8.99 0.06
C ALA A 121 -1.98 9.78 -0.41
N ILE A 122 -2.18 10.95 -0.99
CA ILE A 122 -1.09 11.87 -1.39
C ILE A 122 -0.31 12.32 -0.16
N GLU A 123 -1.00 12.77 0.88
CA GLU A 123 -0.36 13.19 2.13
C GLU A 123 0.33 12.02 2.85
N ALA A 124 -0.28 10.85 2.90
CA ALA A 124 0.35 9.65 3.44
C ALA A 124 1.63 9.28 2.68
N THR A 125 1.61 9.37 1.34
CA THR A 125 2.78 9.12 0.50
C THR A 125 3.90 10.14 0.74
N ARG A 126 3.54 11.40 1.03
CA ARG A 126 4.50 12.44 1.40
C ARG A 126 5.17 12.15 2.74
N ILE A 127 4.37 11.83 3.78
CA ILE A 127 4.88 11.45 5.11
C ILE A 127 5.81 10.24 5.00
N PHE A 128 5.48 9.30 4.12
CA PHE A 128 6.30 8.11 3.88
C PHE A 128 7.73 8.45 3.45
N LYS A 129 7.92 9.48 2.62
CA LYS A 129 9.24 9.97 2.18
C LYS A 129 10.07 10.55 3.33
N ASP A 130 9.42 11.13 4.32
CA ASP A 130 10.05 11.76 5.49
C ASP A 130 10.21 10.77 6.67
N THR A 131 9.85 9.49 6.47
CA THR A 131 9.94 8.45 7.51
C THR A 131 11.39 8.01 7.72
N ASP A 132 11.73 7.70 8.98
CA ASP A 132 13.05 7.19 9.36
C ASP A 132 13.39 5.92 8.54
N PRO A 133 14.56 5.89 7.87
CA PRO A 133 15.01 4.73 7.10
C PRO A 133 15.01 3.40 7.88
N ASP A 134 15.14 3.44 9.19
CA ASP A 134 15.10 2.24 10.05
C ASP A 134 13.72 1.57 10.09
N CYS A 135 12.66 2.23 9.62
CA CYS A 135 11.33 1.67 9.48
C CYS A 135 11.17 0.81 8.22
N PHE A 136 12.09 0.91 7.27
CA PHE A 136 12.01 0.24 5.98
C PHE A 136 12.74 -1.12 5.98
N ASP A 137 12.34 -2.00 5.05
CA ASP A 137 13.03 -3.23 4.74
C ASP A 137 14.41 -2.99 4.11
N GLU A 138 15.20 -4.04 3.95
CA GLU A 138 16.57 -3.94 3.41
C GLU A 138 16.59 -3.47 1.95
N ASP A 139 15.66 -3.94 1.14
CA ASP A 139 15.58 -3.61 -0.29
C ASP A 139 15.23 -2.12 -0.48
N THR A 140 14.28 -1.64 0.27
CA THR A 140 13.89 -0.21 0.26
C THR A 140 15.03 0.67 0.75
N ARG A 141 15.73 0.29 1.82
CA ARG A 141 16.92 1.03 2.29
C ARG A 141 18.03 1.07 1.25
N ALA A 142 18.26 -0.04 0.56
CA ALA A 142 19.24 -0.10 -0.52
C ALA A 142 18.90 0.84 -1.69
N LEU A 143 17.61 0.94 -2.06
CA LEU A 143 17.14 1.90 -3.06
C LEU A 143 17.35 3.35 -2.61
N LEU A 144 16.94 3.68 -1.38
CA LEU A 144 17.10 5.02 -0.81
C LEU A 144 18.57 5.44 -0.72
N ALA A 145 19.47 4.52 -0.35
CA ALA A 145 20.91 4.77 -0.32
C ALA A 145 21.50 5.09 -1.72
N GLN A 146 20.85 4.63 -2.80
CA GLN A 146 21.19 4.96 -4.18
C GLN A 146 20.49 6.24 -4.68
N GLY A 147 19.73 6.93 -3.82
CA GLY A 147 18.93 8.10 -4.21
C GLY A 147 17.69 7.77 -5.02
N ILE A 148 17.25 6.51 -4.99
CA ILE A 148 16.07 6.03 -5.72
C ILE A 148 14.87 6.00 -4.76
N ASP A 149 13.84 6.76 -5.11
CA ASP A 149 12.56 6.71 -4.38
C ASP A 149 11.80 5.42 -4.73
N PRO A 150 11.47 4.55 -3.75
CA PRO A 150 10.87 3.24 -3.98
C PRO A 150 9.44 3.28 -4.51
N ILE A 151 8.77 4.43 -4.39
CA ILE A 151 7.36 4.61 -4.77
C ILE A 151 7.15 5.69 -5.82
N GLN A 152 8.24 6.28 -6.34
CA GLN A 152 8.19 7.28 -7.39
C GLN A 152 8.67 6.70 -8.73
N PHE A 153 7.98 7.02 -9.81
CA PHE A 153 8.33 6.57 -11.15
C PHE A 153 7.75 7.51 -12.23
N PRO A 154 8.28 7.49 -13.45
CA PRO A 154 7.73 8.27 -14.55
C PRO A 154 6.26 7.92 -14.84
N GLY A 155 5.41 8.93 -15.03
CA GLY A 155 3.97 8.76 -15.27
C GLY A 155 3.11 8.67 -14.00
N LEU A 156 3.69 8.73 -12.80
CA LEU A 156 2.92 8.90 -11.56
C LEU A 156 2.40 10.34 -11.47
N GLN A 157 1.11 10.47 -11.26
CA GLN A 157 0.38 11.72 -11.14
C GLN A 157 -0.52 11.71 -9.91
N VAL A 158 -0.87 12.88 -9.42
CA VAL A 158 -1.74 13.05 -8.26
C VAL A 158 -2.95 13.91 -8.63
N SER A 159 -4.10 13.62 -8.06
CA SER A 159 -5.32 14.40 -8.21
C SER A 159 -5.75 14.92 -6.84
N VAL A 160 -5.66 16.22 -6.64
CA VAL A 160 -5.99 16.88 -5.38
C VAL A 160 -7.44 17.37 -5.39
N THR A 161 -7.89 17.98 -6.48
CA THR A 161 -9.21 18.57 -6.61
C THR A 161 -10.23 17.61 -7.22
N SER A 162 -11.53 17.90 -7.00
CA SER A 162 -12.61 17.11 -7.62
C SER A 162 -12.66 17.30 -9.14
N ASP A 163 -12.24 18.45 -9.65
CA ASP A 163 -12.21 18.71 -11.09
C ASP A 163 -11.09 17.94 -11.78
N GLU A 164 -9.91 17.85 -11.17
CA GLU A 164 -8.82 16.98 -11.65
C GLU A 164 -9.27 15.52 -11.68
N SER A 165 -9.97 15.04 -10.64
CA SER A 165 -10.53 13.70 -10.59
C SER A 165 -11.52 13.42 -11.75
N ARG A 166 -12.39 14.37 -12.06
CA ARG A 166 -13.30 14.25 -13.21
C ARG A 166 -12.56 14.21 -14.56
N MET A 167 -11.48 14.99 -14.69
CA MET A 167 -10.67 14.99 -15.92
C MET A 167 -9.98 13.65 -16.17
N ILE A 168 -9.60 12.91 -15.13
CA ILE A 168 -9.03 11.56 -15.26
C ILE A 168 -10.01 10.64 -15.98
N ASN A 169 -11.31 10.72 -15.64
CA ASN A 169 -12.35 9.88 -16.25
C ASN A 169 -12.66 10.28 -17.70
N ALA A 170 -12.47 11.54 -18.06
CA ALA A 170 -12.70 12.04 -19.42
C ALA A 170 -11.57 11.66 -20.41
N ASP A 171 -10.37 11.39 -19.91
CA ASP A 171 -9.22 11.00 -20.74
C ASP A 171 -9.30 9.52 -21.14
N ARG A 172 -9.18 9.24 -22.44
CA ARG A 172 -9.30 7.89 -23.02
C ARG A 172 -8.00 7.08 -23.06
N VAL A 173 -6.89 7.65 -22.63
CA VAL A 173 -5.61 6.93 -22.56
C VAL A 173 -5.70 5.87 -21.47
N PRO A 174 -5.41 4.59 -21.76
CA PRO A 174 -5.38 3.54 -20.74
C PRO A 174 -4.46 3.90 -19.57
N LYS A 175 -4.98 3.78 -18.36
CA LYS A 175 -4.29 4.23 -17.13
C LYS A 175 -4.64 3.39 -15.93
N VAL A 176 -3.85 3.56 -14.86
CA VAL A 176 -4.18 3.06 -13.53
C VAL A 176 -4.70 4.20 -12.67
N ILE A 177 -5.80 3.97 -11.95
CA ILE A 177 -6.36 4.91 -10.99
C ILE A 177 -6.41 4.22 -9.61
N ILE A 178 -5.63 4.71 -8.66
CA ILE A 178 -5.65 4.26 -7.28
C ILE A 178 -6.47 5.26 -6.48
N SER A 179 -7.62 4.84 -5.97
CA SER A 179 -8.58 5.74 -5.34
C SER A 179 -9.09 5.20 -3.99
N ALA A 180 -9.33 6.08 -3.04
CA ALA A 180 -9.98 5.77 -1.78
C ALA A 180 -11.53 5.77 -1.97
N SER A 181 -12.28 4.96 -1.24
CA SER A 181 -11.89 4.08 -0.14
C SER A 181 -11.62 2.66 -0.62
N GLY A 182 -10.87 1.91 0.18
CA GLY A 182 -10.58 0.49 -0.10
C GLY A 182 -11.80 -0.42 -0.08
N MET A 183 -12.91 0.01 0.54
CA MET A 183 -14.18 -0.73 0.62
C MET A 183 -15.16 -0.35 -0.51
N CYS A 184 -14.80 0.54 -1.42
CA CYS A 184 -15.64 1.05 -2.53
C CYS A 184 -16.95 1.75 -2.12
N GLU A 185 -17.15 2.05 -0.84
CA GLU A 185 -18.41 2.62 -0.33
C GLU A 185 -18.38 4.15 -0.22
N ALA A 186 -17.20 4.76 -0.20
CA ALA A 186 -17.02 6.19 0.00
C ALA A 186 -15.78 6.72 -0.75
N GLY A 187 -15.56 8.03 -0.68
CA GLY A 187 -14.44 8.68 -1.34
C GLY A 187 -14.70 8.91 -2.83
N ARG A 188 -13.64 8.92 -3.64
CA ARG A 188 -13.72 9.16 -5.08
C ARG A 188 -13.94 7.89 -5.90
N ILE A 189 -13.65 6.72 -5.34
CA ILE A 189 -13.73 5.45 -6.05
C ILE A 189 -15.11 5.17 -6.67
N PRO A 190 -16.28 5.48 -6.03
CA PRO A 190 -17.58 5.29 -6.65
C PRO A 190 -17.73 6.05 -7.96
N VAL A 191 -17.21 7.27 -8.03
CA VAL A 191 -17.24 8.08 -9.26
C VAL A 191 -16.37 7.46 -10.35
N SER A 192 -15.17 7.00 -9.98
CA SER A 192 -14.24 6.41 -10.95
C SER A 192 -14.79 5.15 -11.61
N TYR A 193 -15.38 4.20 -10.87
CA TYR A 193 -15.88 2.97 -11.49
C TYR A 193 -17.28 3.10 -12.13
N THR A 194 -18.05 4.16 -11.85
CA THR A 194 -19.36 4.37 -12.47
C THR A 194 -19.30 5.19 -13.77
N HIS A 195 -18.19 5.87 -14.03
CA HIS A 195 -18.01 6.75 -15.20
C HIS A 195 -16.88 6.29 -16.15
N LEU A 196 -16.29 5.11 -15.93
CA LEU A 196 -15.25 4.53 -16.78
C LEU A 196 -15.80 3.45 -17.71
#